data_aeffe121cc0299f5dc733a165323ad99
#
_entry.id   aeffe121cc0299f5dc733a165323ad99
#
_cell.length_a   1.000
_cell.length_b   1.000
_cell.length_c   1.000
_cell.angle_alpha   90.00
_cell.angle_beta   90.00
_cell.angle_gamma   90.00
#
_symmetry.space_group_name_H-M   'P 1'
#
loop_
_entity.id
_entity.type
_entity.pdbx_description
1 polymer ?
#
loop_
_entity_poly.entity_id
_entity_poly.type
_entity_poly.pdbx_seq_one_letter_code
_entity_poly.pdbx_strand_id
1 'polypeptide(L)'
;VDSVLGSARAFVVHQNVKETIFKIQKDLWLLMADVASLGKEPNIGSDHVKDLEQTIDKYTEELEPLDHFLVPGETQGAAFLDVSRAVVRRAERSMWRLSETEEVHESGIRYLNRLSDLCFTLSRYETEVK
;
A
#
# COMPACT_ATOMS: atom_id res chain seq x y z
N VAL A 1 -1.88 -0.16 -9.93
CA VAL A 1 -1.90 -0.35 -8.47
C VAL A 1 -3.31 -0.57 -7.97
N ASP A 2 -4.24 0.28 -8.38
CA ASP A 2 -5.62 0.23 -7.88
C ASP A 2 -6.33 -1.08 -8.23
N SER A 3 -6.19 -1.54 -9.47
CA SER A 3 -6.81 -2.79 -9.92
C SER A 3 -6.28 -4.02 -9.20
N VAL A 4 -4.98 -4.06 -8.95
CA VAL A 4 -4.34 -5.16 -8.23
C VAL A 4 -4.79 -5.18 -6.77
N LEU A 5 -4.91 -4.02 -6.14
CA LEU A 5 -5.47 -3.91 -4.79
C LEU A 5 -6.94 -4.30 -4.76
N GLY A 6 -7.69 -3.99 -5.82
CA GLY A 6 -9.07 -4.44 -5.95
C GLY A 6 -9.18 -5.96 -5.99
N SER A 7 -8.27 -6.61 -6.71
CA SER A 7 -8.19 -8.08 -6.72
C SER A 7 -7.91 -8.63 -5.33
N ALA A 8 -6.95 -8.02 -4.62
CA ALA A 8 -6.66 -8.41 -3.24
C ALA A 8 -7.91 -8.26 -2.36
N ARG A 9 -8.61 -7.13 -2.46
CA ARG A 9 -9.82 -6.88 -1.69
C ARG A 9 -10.90 -7.94 -1.93
N ALA A 10 -11.00 -8.40 -3.17
CA ALA A 10 -12.00 -9.42 -3.53
C ALA A 10 -11.70 -10.78 -2.91
N PHE A 11 -10.44 -11.11 -2.67
CA PHE A 11 -10.01 -12.44 -2.24
C PHE A 11 -9.60 -12.55 -0.78
N VAL A 12 -9.31 -11.43 -0.09
CA VAL A 12 -9.00 -11.50 1.35
C VAL A 12 -10.26 -11.91 2.13
N VAL A 13 -10.05 -12.63 3.23
CA VAL A 13 -11.15 -13.13 4.05
C VAL A 13 -11.45 -12.27 5.27
N HIS A 14 -10.47 -11.48 5.73
CA HIS A 14 -10.66 -10.62 6.90
C HIS A 14 -11.36 -9.32 6.50
N GLN A 15 -12.49 -9.05 7.15
CA GLN A 15 -13.30 -7.86 6.83
C GLN A 15 -12.54 -6.56 7.07
N ASN A 16 -11.76 -6.49 8.15
CA ASN A 16 -10.95 -5.31 8.45
C ASN A 16 -9.90 -5.04 7.37
N VAL A 17 -9.33 -6.11 6.79
CA VAL A 17 -8.38 -5.97 5.68
C VAL A 17 -9.08 -5.43 4.42
N LYS A 18 -10.28 -5.93 4.13
CA LYS A 18 -11.10 -5.41 3.01
C LYS A 18 -11.34 -3.91 3.15
N GLU A 19 -11.71 -3.47 4.34
CA GLU A 19 -12.00 -2.06 4.62
C GLU A 19 -10.75 -1.20 4.49
N THR A 20 -9.61 -1.70 4.99
CA THR A 20 -8.33 -1.01 4.87
C THR A 20 -7.95 -0.83 3.40
N ILE A 21 -8.07 -1.88 2.59
CA ILE A 21 -7.75 -1.81 1.16
C ILE A 21 -8.68 -0.82 0.44
N PHE A 22 -9.96 -0.83 0.78
CA PHE A 22 -10.92 0.10 0.16
C PHE A 22 -10.56 1.56 0.44
N LYS A 23 -10.15 1.87 1.67
CA LYS A 23 -9.68 3.20 2.04
C LYS A 23 -8.44 3.60 1.23
N ILE A 24 -7.50 2.67 1.07
CA ILE A 24 -6.29 2.90 0.27
C ILE A 24 -6.66 3.18 -1.18
N GLN A 25 -7.61 2.45 -1.74
CA GLN A 25 -8.04 2.66 -3.12
C GLN A 25 -8.58 4.07 -3.33
N LYS A 26 -9.31 4.62 -2.35
CA LYS A 26 -9.78 6.01 -2.41
C LYS A 26 -8.62 7.00 -2.34
N ASP A 27 -7.64 6.75 -1.47
CA ASP A 27 -6.46 7.61 -1.38
C ASP A 27 -5.65 7.59 -2.67
N LEU A 28 -5.59 6.46 -3.36
CA LEU A 28 -4.88 6.35 -4.64
C LEU A 28 -5.53 7.20 -5.73
N TRP A 29 -6.83 7.41 -5.69
CA TRP A 29 -7.49 8.35 -6.60
C TRP A 29 -6.97 9.76 -6.38
N LEU A 30 -6.79 10.17 -5.12
CA LEU A 30 -6.22 11.47 -4.78
C LEU A 30 -4.77 11.57 -5.26
N LEU A 31 -4.01 10.50 -5.08
CA LEU A 31 -2.61 10.46 -5.54
C LEU A 31 -2.53 10.58 -7.06
N MET A 32 -3.41 9.90 -7.79
CA MET A 32 -3.46 10.00 -9.25
C MET A 32 -3.78 11.42 -9.71
N ALA A 33 -4.70 12.09 -9.01
CA ALA A 33 -5.02 13.49 -9.28
C ALA A 33 -3.81 14.39 -9.04
N ASP A 34 -3.03 14.11 -7.98
CA ASP A 34 -1.81 14.85 -7.67
C ASP A 34 -0.77 14.72 -8.77
N VAL A 35 -0.58 13.50 -9.29
CA VAL A 35 0.38 13.25 -10.38
C VAL A 35 -0.07 13.94 -11.67
N ALA A 36 -1.36 13.98 -11.93
CA ALA A 36 -1.90 14.65 -13.11
C ALA A 36 -1.88 16.17 -13.00
N SER A 37 -1.63 16.71 -11.80
CA SER A 37 -1.73 18.15 -11.50
C SER A 37 -0.46 18.65 -10.80
N LEU A 38 0.70 18.28 -11.32
CA LEU A 38 1.98 18.75 -10.77
C LEU A 38 2.04 20.28 -10.80
N GLY A 39 2.53 20.86 -9.72
CA GLY A 39 2.59 22.32 -9.54
C GLY A 39 1.43 22.88 -8.75
N LYS A 40 0.42 22.09 -8.41
CA LYS A 40 -0.68 22.47 -7.51
C LYS A 40 -0.48 21.82 -6.14
N GLU A 41 -1.21 22.30 -5.14
CA GLU A 41 -1.21 21.69 -3.81
C GLU A 41 -1.61 20.22 -3.89
N PRO A 42 -0.84 19.30 -3.28
CA PRO A 42 -1.18 17.89 -3.33
C PRO A 42 -2.35 17.56 -2.39
N ASN A 43 -3.17 16.60 -2.80
CA ASN A 43 -4.22 16.03 -1.95
C ASN A 43 -3.63 15.05 -0.93
N ILE A 44 -2.59 14.32 -1.31
CA ILE A 44 -1.90 13.39 -0.42
C ILE A 44 -0.82 14.14 0.34
N GLY A 45 -1.00 14.27 1.63
CA GLY A 45 -0.07 14.98 2.51
C GLY A 45 0.57 14.06 3.56
N SER A 46 1.30 14.66 4.48
CA SER A 46 1.98 13.93 5.56
C SER A 46 1.00 13.22 6.50
N ASP A 47 -0.22 13.70 6.63
CA ASP A 47 -1.26 13.06 7.42
C ASP A 47 -1.67 11.70 6.83
N HIS A 48 -1.72 11.59 5.51
CA HIS A 48 -2.00 10.31 4.83
C HIS A 48 -0.87 9.31 5.07
N VAL A 49 0.38 9.78 5.04
CA VAL A 49 1.56 8.95 5.32
C VAL A 49 1.53 8.44 6.77
N LYS A 50 1.24 9.32 7.72
CA LYS A 50 1.11 8.95 9.13
C LYS A 50 0.00 7.94 9.36
N ASP A 51 -1.11 8.09 8.65
CA ASP A 51 -2.24 7.17 8.71
C ASP A 51 -1.82 5.76 8.30
N LEU A 52 -1.04 5.64 7.22
CA LEU A 52 -0.49 4.35 6.80
C LEU A 52 0.44 3.77 7.85
N GLU A 53 1.31 4.58 8.42
CA GLU A 53 2.25 4.14 9.46
C GLU A 53 1.51 3.63 10.69
N GLN A 54 0.47 4.33 11.13
CA GLN A 54 -0.37 3.91 12.25
C GLN A 54 -1.12 2.61 11.92
N THR A 55 -1.59 2.47 10.70
CA THR A 55 -2.28 1.26 10.25
C THR A 55 -1.32 0.06 10.25
N ILE A 56 -0.09 0.26 9.77
CA ILE A 56 0.96 -0.78 9.81
C ILE A 56 1.20 -1.22 11.27
N ASP A 57 1.37 -0.28 12.17
CA ASP A 57 1.62 -0.56 13.58
C ASP A 57 0.47 -1.36 14.20
N LYS A 58 -0.76 -0.96 13.90
CA LYS A 58 -1.96 -1.63 14.43
C LYS A 58 -2.04 -3.09 14.00
N TYR A 59 -1.79 -3.38 12.72
CA TYR A 59 -1.79 -4.76 12.24
C TYR A 59 -0.59 -5.54 12.77
N THR A 60 0.56 -4.91 12.87
CA THR A 60 1.79 -5.54 13.36
C THR A 60 1.65 -6.02 14.80
N GLU A 61 0.89 -5.32 15.63
CA GLU A 61 0.65 -5.71 17.02
C GLU A 61 0.01 -7.10 17.16
N GLU A 62 -0.72 -7.55 16.14
CA GLU A 62 -1.38 -8.86 16.14
C GLU A 62 -0.53 -9.96 15.50
N LEU A 63 0.68 -9.62 15.03
CA LEU A 63 1.56 -10.57 14.36
C LEU A 63 2.67 -11.04 15.31
N GLU A 64 3.08 -12.29 15.14
CA GLU A 64 4.25 -12.82 15.82
C GLU A 64 5.53 -12.23 15.22
N PRO A 65 6.63 -12.15 15.99
CA PRO A 65 7.91 -11.70 15.44
C PRO A 65 8.32 -12.54 14.22
N LEU A 66 8.88 -11.88 13.22
CA LEU A 66 9.31 -12.54 11.99
C LEU A 66 10.64 -13.24 12.24
N ASP A 67 10.64 -14.57 12.27
CA ASP A 67 11.81 -15.38 12.58
C ASP A 67 12.13 -16.46 11.53
N HIS A 68 11.45 -16.42 10.38
CA HIS A 68 11.62 -17.39 9.32
C HIS A 68 11.33 -16.75 7.95
N PHE A 69 11.72 -17.45 6.89
CA PHE A 69 11.39 -17.01 5.55
C PHE A 69 9.90 -17.18 5.28
N LEU A 70 9.31 -16.16 4.64
CA LEU A 70 7.93 -16.20 4.23
C LEU A 70 7.84 -16.68 2.77
N VAL A 71 6.96 -17.62 2.53
CA VAL A 71 6.71 -18.13 1.18
C VAL A 71 5.41 -17.48 0.68
N PRO A 72 5.45 -16.69 -0.40
CA PRO A 72 4.23 -16.08 -0.94
C PRO A 72 3.24 -17.14 -1.42
N GLY A 73 1.95 -16.81 -1.38
CA GLY A 73 0.93 -17.65 -1.96
C GLY A 73 0.22 -18.61 -1.01
N GLU A 74 0.35 -18.42 0.29
CA GLU A 74 -0.32 -19.27 1.29
C GLU A 74 -1.84 -19.16 1.22
N THR A 75 -2.37 -17.99 0.88
CA THR A 75 -3.79 -17.77 0.62
C THR A 75 -3.96 -16.91 -0.64
N GLN A 76 -5.14 -16.92 -1.25
CA GLN A 76 -5.41 -16.12 -2.43
C GLN A 76 -5.28 -14.62 -2.12
N GLY A 77 -5.86 -14.18 -1.02
CA GLY A 77 -5.78 -12.77 -0.62
C GLY A 77 -4.35 -12.33 -0.36
N ALA A 78 -3.58 -13.13 0.37
CA ALA A 78 -2.18 -12.84 0.65
C ALA A 78 -1.35 -12.81 -0.64
N ALA A 79 -1.62 -13.72 -1.57
CA ALA A 79 -0.92 -13.75 -2.86
C ALA A 79 -1.13 -12.46 -3.64
N PHE A 80 -2.37 -11.95 -3.71
CA PHE A 80 -2.66 -10.69 -4.38
C PHE A 80 -2.03 -9.49 -3.65
N LEU A 81 -1.94 -9.54 -2.33
CA LEU A 81 -1.25 -8.49 -1.57
C LEU A 81 0.26 -8.49 -1.84
N ASP A 82 0.86 -9.65 -2.02
CA ASP A 82 2.27 -9.75 -2.40
C ASP A 82 2.51 -9.18 -3.80
N VAL A 83 1.62 -9.47 -4.75
CA VAL A 83 1.67 -8.87 -6.09
C VAL A 83 1.47 -7.35 -5.99
N SER A 84 0.54 -6.90 -5.16
CA SER A 84 0.27 -5.47 -4.94
C SER A 84 1.52 -4.76 -4.43
N ARG A 85 2.25 -5.38 -3.51
CA ARG A 85 3.51 -4.81 -3.00
C ARG A 85 4.51 -4.58 -4.13
N ALA A 86 4.68 -5.58 -5.01
CA ALA A 86 5.60 -5.45 -6.14
C ALA A 86 5.18 -4.34 -7.10
N VAL A 87 3.89 -4.22 -7.39
CA VAL A 87 3.35 -3.18 -8.26
C VAL A 87 3.52 -1.79 -7.64
N VAL A 88 3.27 -1.66 -6.34
CA VAL A 88 3.46 -0.39 -5.61
C VAL A 88 4.92 0.03 -5.63
N ARG A 89 5.84 -0.89 -5.40
CA ARG A 89 7.28 -0.59 -5.45
C ARG A 89 7.70 -0.13 -6.85
N ARG A 90 7.13 -0.72 -7.89
CA ARG A 90 7.37 -0.28 -9.26
C ARG A 90 6.86 1.14 -9.50
N ALA A 91 5.67 1.45 -8.99
CA ALA A 91 5.09 2.79 -9.08
C ALA A 91 5.96 3.82 -8.35
N GLU A 92 6.48 3.48 -7.18
CA GLU A 92 7.39 4.35 -6.43
C GLU A 92 8.64 4.66 -7.24
N ARG A 93 9.26 3.64 -7.83
CA ARG A 93 10.44 3.83 -8.67
C ARG A 93 10.14 4.71 -9.89
N SER A 94 8.95 4.55 -10.48
CA SER A 94 8.53 5.40 -11.61
C SER A 94 8.40 6.86 -11.20
N MET A 95 7.88 7.13 -10.01
CA MET A 95 7.79 8.50 -9.49
C MET A 95 9.16 9.11 -9.21
N TRP A 96 10.09 8.31 -8.70
CA TRP A 96 11.47 8.78 -8.52
C TRP A 96 12.11 9.18 -9.87
N ARG A 97 11.87 8.40 -10.93
CA ARG A 97 12.35 8.77 -12.28
C ARG A 97 11.69 10.04 -12.78
N LEU A 98 10.38 10.19 -12.57
CA LEU A 98 9.67 11.40 -12.95
C LEU A 98 10.24 12.61 -12.23
N SER A 99 10.67 12.47 -10.98
CA SER A 99 11.25 13.55 -10.18
C SER A 99 12.56 14.10 -10.75
N GLU A 100 13.20 13.38 -11.65
CA GLU A 100 14.42 13.85 -12.32
C GLU A 100 14.14 14.96 -13.33
N THR A 101 12.92 15.02 -13.88
CA THR A 101 12.54 15.99 -14.92
C THR A 101 11.37 16.88 -14.53
N GLU A 102 10.59 16.50 -13.51
CA GLU A 102 9.41 17.23 -13.07
C GLU A 102 9.43 17.43 -11.56
N GLU A 103 8.77 18.48 -11.08
CA GLU A 103 8.58 18.67 -9.65
C GLU A 103 7.41 17.79 -9.16
N VAL A 104 7.74 16.61 -8.65
CA VAL A 104 6.73 15.74 -8.06
C VAL A 104 6.63 16.01 -6.56
N HIS A 105 5.46 15.75 -6.00
CA HIS A 105 5.23 15.90 -4.56
C HIS A 105 5.88 14.75 -3.81
N GLU A 106 6.80 15.08 -2.91
CA GLU A 106 7.50 14.08 -2.11
C GLU A 106 6.54 13.24 -1.27
N SER A 107 5.44 13.85 -0.80
CA SER A 107 4.42 13.12 -0.03
C SER A 107 3.82 11.93 -0.79
N GLY A 108 3.66 12.04 -2.11
CA GLY A 108 3.17 10.93 -2.94
C GLY A 108 4.15 9.77 -2.99
N ILE A 109 5.44 10.06 -3.10
CA ILE A 109 6.50 9.04 -3.10
C ILE A 109 6.55 8.35 -1.73
N ARG A 110 6.49 9.12 -0.66
CA ARG A 110 6.49 8.58 0.71
C ARG A 110 5.25 7.73 0.96
N TYR A 111 4.11 8.15 0.44
CA TYR A 111 2.88 7.37 0.54
C TYR A 111 3.06 5.99 -0.10
N LEU A 112 3.57 5.95 -1.33
CA LEU A 112 3.80 4.67 -2.02
C LEU A 112 4.80 3.79 -1.27
N ASN A 113 5.84 4.39 -0.71
CA ASN A 113 6.83 3.65 0.09
C ASN A 113 6.16 2.99 1.30
N ARG A 114 5.37 3.74 2.05
CA ARG A 114 4.65 3.19 3.22
C ARG A 114 3.58 2.20 2.80
N LEU A 115 2.93 2.42 1.66
CA LEU A 115 1.92 1.50 1.15
C LEU A 115 2.52 0.13 0.82
N SER A 116 3.74 0.07 0.27
CA SER A 116 4.40 -1.21 0.02
C SER A 116 4.62 -1.98 1.33
N ASP A 117 5.01 -1.29 2.40
CA ASP A 117 5.18 -1.90 3.72
C ASP A 117 3.85 -2.40 4.28
N LEU A 118 2.78 -1.64 4.07
CA LEU A 118 1.45 -2.07 4.50
C LEU A 118 0.99 -3.31 3.74
N CYS A 119 1.24 -3.39 2.44
CA CYS A 119 0.90 -4.58 1.65
C CYS A 119 1.59 -5.82 2.21
N PHE A 120 2.85 -5.72 2.60
CA PHE A 120 3.59 -6.81 3.23
C PHE A 120 2.94 -7.20 4.57
N THR A 121 2.62 -6.23 5.40
CA THR A 121 2.00 -6.45 6.71
C THR A 121 0.62 -7.10 6.56
N LEU A 122 -0.19 -6.61 5.61
CA LEU A 122 -1.52 -7.18 5.36
C LEU A 122 -1.45 -8.61 4.82
N SER A 123 -0.45 -8.90 3.99
CA SER A 123 -0.23 -10.27 3.50
C SER A 123 0.06 -11.23 4.66
N ARG A 124 0.92 -10.82 5.58
CA ARG A 124 1.20 -11.60 6.79
C ARG A 124 -0.04 -11.77 7.66
N TYR A 125 -0.77 -10.68 7.87
CA TYR A 125 -1.99 -10.70 8.70
C TYR A 125 -3.01 -11.68 8.11
N GLU A 126 -3.23 -11.61 6.81
CA GLU A 126 -4.18 -12.47 6.10
C GLU A 126 -3.81 -13.95 6.21
N THR A 127 -2.51 -14.27 6.27
CA THR A 127 -2.01 -15.63 6.37
C THR A 127 -1.99 -16.14 7.81
N GLU A 128 -1.56 -15.30 8.75
CA GLU A 128 -1.24 -15.72 10.13
C GLU A 128 -2.40 -15.58 11.11
N VAL A 129 -3.30 -14.64 10.89
CA VAL A 129 -4.43 -14.37 11.80
C VAL A 129 -5.64 -15.19 11.37
N LYS A 130 -6.21 -15.93 12.32
CA LYS A 130 -7.36 -16.82 12.05
C LYS A 130 -8.71 -16.10 12.15
#